data_8a2247cecf8fc8e05c9ace85e4643101
#
_entry.id   8a2247cecf8fc8e05c9ace85e4643101
#
_cell.length_a   1.000
_cell.length_b   1.000
_cell.length_c   1.000
_cell.angle_alpha   90.00
_cell.angle_beta   90.00
_cell.angle_gamma   90.00
#
_symmetry.space_group_name_H-M   'P 1'
#
loop_
_entity.id
_entity.type
_entity.pdbx_description
1 polymer ?
#
loop_
_entity_poly.entity_id
_entity_poly.type
_entity_poly.pdbx_seq_one_letter_code
_entity_poly.pdbx_strand_id
1 'polypeptide(L)'
;GEKADYCPTNKLKISIDKDEIIRKGVVPNSYRERIVDEIKWELKGNGFSKNEMMVLDILANFNWDRPIYFAITVGSGNFMGLEKYFQLEGLAYRFVPYLANSDDGQTGEIQTEIMYENLINKFKWGNMQNPNVYLDETNMRMTMNFRNNFSRLSDALIDKKEFEKAEIVLDKCLEIMP
;
A
#
# COMPACT_ATOMS: atom_id res chain seq x y z
N GLY A 1 -34.88 -12.39 16.48
CA GLY A 1 -33.73 -13.25 16.67
C GLY A 1 -32.68 -12.51 17.47
N GLU A 2 -32.16 -13.13 18.51
CA GLU A 2 -31.02 -12.59 19.26
C GLU A 2 -29.82 -12.41 18.32
N LYS A 3 -29.23 -11.20 18.32
CA LYS A 3 -27.96 -10.96 17.65
C LYS A 3 -26.88 -11.63 18.51
N ALA A 4 -26.25 -12.67 18.00
CA ALA A 4 -25.06 -13.23 18.62
C ALA A 4 -23.85 -12.37 18.21
N ASP A 5 -23.04 -11.92 19.17
CA ASP A 5 -21.77 -11.31 18.90
C ASP A 5 -20.81 -12.39 18.37
N TYR A 6 -20.52 -12.33 17.07
CA TYR A 6 -19.62 -13.28 16.42
C TYR A 6 -18.17 -13.12 16.89
N CYS A 7 -17.75 -11.88 17.15
CA CYS A 7 -16.44 -11.56 17.69
C CYS A 7 -16.58 -11.01 19.13
N PRO A 8 -15.89 -11.59 20.11
CA PRO A 8 -15.96 -11.12 21.51
C PRO A 8 -15.29 -9.77 21.72
N THR A 9 -14.52 -9.28 20.76
CA THR A 9 -13.81 -8.00 20.79
C THR A 9 -13.58 -7.46 19.37
N ASN A 10 -13.56 -6.13 19.25
CA ASN A 10 -13.17 -5.42 18.03
C ASN A 10 -11.64 -5.15 17.95
N LYS A 11 -10.88 -5.50 19.00
CA LYS A 11 -9.43 -5.32 19.06
C LYS A 11 -8.73 -6.59 18.63
N LEU A 12 -7.97 -6.50 17.57
CA LEU A 12 -7.26 -7.62 16.97
C LEU A 12 -5.75 -7.41 17.06
N LYS A 13 -5.02 -8.53 17.08
CA LYS A 13 -3.57 -8.52 17.04
C LYS A 13 -3.01 -9.73 16.28
N ILE A 14 -1.85 -9.52 15.67
CA ILE A 14 -0.99 -10.55 15.09
C ILE A 14 0.36 -10.44 15.77
N SER A 15 0.83 -11.52 16.39
CA SER A 15 2.19 -11.59 16.96
C SER A 15 3.21 -11.77 15.85
N ILE A 16 4.35 -11.07 15.96
CA ILE A 16 5.40 -11.06 14.93
C ILE A 16 6.67 -11.68 15.52
N ASP A 17 7.20 -12.67 14.83
CA ASP A 17 8.56 -13.17 15.06
C ASP A 17 9.54 -12.42 14.16
N LYS A 18 10.32 -11.51 14.75
CA LYS A 18 11.26 -10.65 14.01
C LYS A 18 12.33 -11.45 13.29
N ASP A 19 12.80 -12.52 13.90
CA ASP A 19 13.85 -13.38 13.30
C ASP A 19 13.29 -14.13 12.09
N GLU A 20 12.04 -14.59 12.17
CA GLU A 20 11.38 -15.22 11.05
C GLU A 20 11.14 -14.23 9.90
N ILE A 21 10.67 -13.00 10.19
CA ILE A 21 10.48 -11.94 9.21
C ILE A 21 11.76 -11.64 8.44
N ILE A 22 12.89 -11.50 9.14
CA ILE A 22 14.19 -11.24 8.51
C ILE A 22 14.67 -12.48 7.72
N ARG A 23 14.55 -13.67 8.28
CA ARG A 23 14.93 -14.92 7.61
C ARG A 23 14.16 -15.15 6.32
N LYS A 24 12.87 -14.79 6.28
CA LYS A 24 12.02 -14.86 5.09
C LYS A 24 12.28 -13.75 4.08
N GLY A 25 13.07 -12.74 4.42
CA GLY A 25 13.35 -11.59 3.55
C GLY A 25 12.12 -10.70 3.30
N VAL A 26 11.17 -10.69 4.24
CA VAL A 26 9.96 -9.85 4.16
C VAL A 26 10.32 -8.37 4.09
N VAL A 27 11.31 -7.97 4.90
CA VAL A 27 11.92 -6.64 4.92
C VAL A 27 13.45 -6.77 5.03
N PRO A 28 14.21 -5.75 4.59
CA PRO A 28 15.66 -5.72 4.76
C PRO A 28 16.07 -5.81 6.24
N ASN A 29 17.25 -6.38 6.51
CA ASN A 29 17.78 -6.48 7.88
C ASN A 29 17.94 -5.10 8.55
N SER A 30 18.19 -4.05 7.78
CA SER A 30 18.24 -2.66 8.27
C SER A 30 16.92 -2.18 8.91
N TYR A 31 15.80 -2.86 8.63
CA TYR A 31 14.49 -2.53 9.22
C TYR A 31 14.16 -3.30 10.49
N ARG A 32 15.09 -4.15 10.98
CA ARG A 32 14.88 -5.01 12.15
C ARG A 32 14.32 -4.24 13.36
N GLU A 33 14.88 -3.09 13.66
CA GLU A 33 14.46 -2.26 14.80
C GLU A 33 13.08 -1.60 14.60
N ARG A 34 12.63 -1.49 13.36
CA ARG A 34 11.30 -0.97 13.02
C ARG A 34 10.21 -2.03 13.17
N ILE A 35 10.57 -3.33 13.10
CA ILE A 35 9.60 -4.42 13.20
C ILE A 35 8.94 -4.40 14.56
N VAL A 36 7.61 -4.35 14.60
CA VAL A 36 6.83 -4.38 15.83
C VAL A 36 6.74 -5.81 16.37
N ASP A 37 6.58 -5.97 17.69
CA ASP A 37 6.36 -7.29 18.30
C ASP A 37 4.94 -7.79 18.03
N GLU A 38 3.99 -6.87 17.87
CA GLU A 38 2.60 -7.17 17.57
C GLU A 38 2.00 -6.10 16.63
N ILE A 39 1.34 -6.53 15.57
CA ILE A 39 0.44 -5.68 14.79
C ILE A 39 -0.88 -5.61 15.54
N LYS A 40 -1.29 -4.39 15.93
CA LYS A 40 -2.54 -4.15 16.67
C LYS A 40 -3.42 -3.20 15.90
N TRP A 41 -4.68 -3.57 15.74
CA TRP A 41 -5.67 -2.69 15.13
C TRP A 41 -7.06 -2.90 15.75
N GLU A 42 -7.95 -1.99 15.47
CA GLU A 42 -9.31 -2.01 15.94
C GLU A 42 -10.28 -1.94 14.75
N LEU A 43 -11.23 -2.85 14.72
CA LEU A 43 -12.29 -2.87 13.73
C LEU A 43 -13.36 -1.86 14.09
N LYS A 44 -13.79 -1.09 13.10
CA LYS A 44 -14.84 -0.08 13.27
C LYS A 44 -16.20 -0.66 12.86
N GLY A 45 -17.24 -0.33 13.63
CA GLY A 45 -18.62 -0.73 13.32
C GLY A 45 -19.13 -1.92 14.13
N ASN A 46 -20.39 -2.26 13.91
CA ASN A 46 -21.13 -3.25 14.68
C ASN A 46 -21.35 -4.57 13.90
N GLY A 47 -20.60 -4.82 12.86
CA GLY A 47 -20.71 -6.03 12.04
C GLY A 47 -19.67 -6.07 10.93
N PHE A 48 -19.52 -7.24 10.35
CA PHE A 48 -18.58 -7.49 9.25
C PHE A 48 -19.34 -7.78 7.97
N SER A 49 -18.87 -7.20 6.89
CA SER A 49 -19.23 -7.65 5.55
C SER A 49 -18.53 -8.97 5.21
N LYS A 50 -19.02 -9.67 4.23
CA LYS A 50 -18.47 -10.95 3.80
C LYS A 50 -17.01 -10.82 3.33
N ASN A 51 -16.68 -9.73 2.64
CA ASN A 51 -15.31 -9.44 2.20
C ASN A 51 -14.37 -9.15 3.36
N GLU A 52 -14.80 -8.43 4.40
CA GLU A 52 -13.98 -8.19 5.59
C GLU A 52 -13.70 -9.49 6.35
N MET A 53 -14.68 -10.39 6.46
CA MET A 53 -14.45 -11.72 7.05
C MET A 53 -13.42 -12.52 6.26
N MET A 54 -13.44 -12.47 4.93
CA MET A 54 -12.43 -13.14 4.10
C MET A 54 -11.03 -12.55 4.30
N VAL A 55 -10.90 -11.23 4.43
CA VAL A 55 -9.61 -10.58 4.73
C VAL A 55 -9.11 -11.01 6.11
N LEU A 56 -9.97 -11.08 7.12
CA LEU A 56 -9.61 -11.56 8.46
C LEU A 56 -9.13 -13.01 8.44
N ASP A 57 -9.78 -13.88 7.66
CA ASP A 57 -9.36 -15.27 7.50
C ASP A 57 -7.98 -15.38 6.82
N ILE A 58 -7.73 -14.58 5.79
CA ILE A 58 -6.40 -14.47 5.16
C ILE A 58 -5.35 -14.04 6.19
N LEU A 59 -5.64 -13.00 6.97
CA LEU A 59 -4.72 -12.48 7.99
C LEU A 59 -4.49 -13.49 9.13
N ALA A 60 -5.50 -14.25 9.53
CA ALA A 60 -5.39 -15.28 10.57
C ALA A 60 -4.48 -16.44 10.16
N ASN A 61 -4.40 -16.73 8.85
CA ASN A 61 -3.57 -17.77 8.27
C ASN A 61 -2.27 -17.23 7.63
N PHE A 62 -1.99 -15.94 7.84
CA PHE A 62 -0.87 -15.26 7.21
C PHE A 62 0.46 -15.56 7.90
N ASN A 63 1.36 -16.19 7.18
CA ASN A 63 2.68 -16.61 7.67
C ASN A 63 3.85 -15.87 6.99
N TRP A 64 3.59 -14.78 6.26
CA TRP A 64 4.59 -13.96 5.57
C TRP A 64 5.34 -14.63 4.40
N ASP A 65 4.94 -15.83 3.96
CA ASP A 65 5.55 -16.50 2.80
C ASP A 65 5.20 -15.80 1.48
N ARG A 66 4.05 -15.13 1.44
CA ARG A 66 3.59 -14.34 0.31
C ARG A 66 3.19 -12.94 0.79
N PRO A 67 3.52 -11.89 0.05
CA PRO A 67 3.08 -10.55 0.42
C PRO A 67 1.56 -10.39 0.24
N ILE A 68 0.94 -9.60 1.13
CA ILE A 68 -0.44 -9.13 0.96
C ILE A 68 -0.38 -7.70 0.44
N TYR A 69 -1.17 -7.43 -0.60
CA TYR A 69 -1.31 -6.12 -1.20
C TYR A 69 -2.76 -5.64 -1.19
N PHE A 70 -2.94 -4.36 -0.92
CA PHE A 70 -4.20 -3.64 -1.10
C PHE A 70 -4.03 -2.68 -2.28
N ALA A 71 -4.91 -2.76 -3.28
CA ALA A 71 -4.83 -1.83 -4.42
C ALA A 71 -5.12 -0.39 -3.96
N ILE A 72 -4.46 0.60 -4.57
CA ILE A 72 -4.71 2.02 -4.26
C ILE A 72 -6.16 2.45 -4.53
N THR A 73 -6.86 1.71 -5.38
CA THR A 73 -8.26 1.95 -5.74
C THR A 73 -9.27 1.39 -4.73
N VAL A 74 -8.80 0.63 -3.75
CA VAL A 74 -9.63 0.17 -2.64
C VAL A 74 -9.92 1.36 -1.72
N GLY A 75 -11.20 1.65 -1.49
CA GLY A 75 -11.59 2.73 -0.59
C GLY A 75 -11.10 2.49 0.84
N SER A 76 -10.73 3.57 1.54
CA SER A 76 -10.17 3.50 2.90
C SER A 76 -11.04 2.75 3.91
N GLY A 77 -12.34 2.72 3.72
CA GLY A 77 -13.27 1.93 4.55
C GLY A 77 -12.98 0.42 4.51
N ASN A 78 -12.32 -0.09 3.47
CA ASN A 78 -11.98 -1.51 3.32
C ASN A 78 -10.57 -1.86 3.84
N PHE A 79 -9.82 -0.91 4.36
CA PHE A 79 -8.49 -1.15 4.94
C PHE A 79 -8.55 -1.72 6.36
N MET A 80 -9.75 -1.73 6.96
CA MET A 80 -10.03 -2.37 8.25
C MET A 80 -9.18 -1.83 9.42
N GLY A 81 -8.64 -0.59 9.32
CA GLY A 81 -7.77 0.00 10.34
C GLY A 81 -6.31 -0.43 10.27
N LEU A 82 -5.89 -1.04 9.15
CA LEU A 82 -4.51 -1.51 8.93
C LEU A 82 -3.60 -0.47 8.25
N GLU A 83 -4.12 0.73 7.94
CA GLU A 83 -3.44 1.76 7.12
C GLU A 83 -2.05 2.12 7.63
N LYS A 84 -1.84 2.08 8.95
CA LYS A 84 -0.55 2.38 9.60
C LYS A 84 0.52 1.30 9.38
N TYR A 85 0.17 0.20 8.74
CA TYR A 85 1.08 -0.88 8.37
C TYR A 85 1.20 -1.04 6.85
N PHE A 86 0.92 0.02 6.11
CA PHE A 86 0.95 0.01 4.65
C PHE A 86 2.18 0.74 4.11
N GLN A 87 2.91 0.05 3.24
CA GLN A 87 4.00 0.59 2.44
C GLN A 87 3.52 0.77 1.00
N LEU A 88 3.65 1.97 0.44
CA LEU A 88 3.29 2.23 -0.96
C LEU A 88 4.42 1.80 -1.89
N GLU A 89 4.12 0.90 -2.82
CA GLU A 89 5.07 0.36 -3.79
C GLU A 89 4.69 0.70 -5.25
N GLY A 90 3.85 1.71 -5.46
CA GLY A 90 3.38 2.19 -6.76
C GLY A 90 1.86 2.16 -6.86
N LEU A 91 1.26 1.09 -7.38
CA LEU A 91 -0.21 0.97 -7.54
C LEU A 91 -0.88 0.10 -6.46
N ALA A 92 -0.12 -0.26 -5.43
CA ALA A 92 -0.63 -1.05 -4.32
C ALA A 92 0.11 -0.71 -3.01
N TYR A 93 -0.59 -0.88 -1.92
CA TYR A 93 -0.07 -0.85 -0.56
C TYR A 93 0.32 -2.26 -0.14
N ARG A 94 1.57 -2.47 0.18
CA ARG A 94 2.05 -3.72 0.79
C ARG A 94 1.80 -3.69 2.29
N PHE A 95 1.22 -4.75 2.83
CA PHE A 95 1.12 -4.96 4.26
C PHE A 95 2.48 -5.36 4.85
N VAL A 96 2.96 -4.60 5.84
CA VAL A 96 4.31 -4.72 6.40
C VAL A 96 4.30 -4.85 7.92
N PRO A 97 5.31 -5.51 8.53
CA PRO A 97 5.35 -5.78 9.96
C PRO A 97 5.94 -4.62 10.79
N TYR A 98 5.76 -3.39 10.35
CA TYR A 98 6.23 -2.19 11.06
C TYR A 98 5.28 -1.01 10.85
N LEU A 99 5.41 0.02 11.68
CA LEU A 99 4.63 1.25 11.50
C LEU A 99 5.17 2.03 10.29
N ALA A 100 4.35 2.07 9.26
CA ALA A 100 4.62 2.68 7.97
C ALA A 100 3.87 4.02 7.87
N ASN A 101 4.39 5.03 8.56
CA ASN A 101 3.83 6.37 8.54
C ASN A 101 4.31 7.13 7.30
N SER A 102 3.43 7.87 6.69
CA SER A 102 3.77 8.77 5.59
C SER A 102 3.83 10.21 6.09
N ASP A 103 4.85 10.95 5.69
CA ASP A 103 5.04 12.35 6.08
C ASP A 103 4.09 13.30 5.32
N ASP A 104 3.52 12.85 4.19
CA ASP A 104 2.57 13.60 3.36
C ASP A 104 1.12 13.52 3.86
N GLY A 105 0.86 12.85 4.96
CA GLY A 105 -0.48 12.68 5.55
C GLY A 105 -1.42 11.76 4.77
N GLN A 106 -0.94 11.12 3.70
CA GLN A 106 -1.69 10.12 2.94
C GLN A 106 -1.39 8.70 3.44
N THR A 107 -2.20 7.74 3.02
CA THR A 107 -2.00 6.33 3.37
C THR A 107 -0.73 5.78 2.73
N GLY A 108 0.05 5.05 3.52
CA GLY A 108 1.20 4.27 3.07
C GLY A 108 2.52 5.05 3.02
N GLU A 109 3.51 4.54 3.74
CA GLU A 109 4.90 5.04 3.67
C GLU A 109 5.47 4.80 2.26
N ILE A 110 6.09 5.82 1.67
CA ILE A 110 6.65 5.73 0.33
C ILE A 110 8.01 5.01 0.38
N GLN A 111 8.08 3.83 -0.24
CA GLN A 111 9.35 3.14 -0.45
C GLN A 111 9.94 3.58 -1.79
N THR A 112 10.74 4.63 -1.76
CA THR A 112 11.22 5.33 -2.97
C THR A 112 11.91 4.42 -3.98
N GLU A 113 12.80 3.52 -3.55
CA GLU A 113 13.54 2.64 -4.46
C GLU A 113 12.61 1.65 -5.17
N ILE A 114 11.73 0.97 -4.40
CA ILE A 114 10.79 0.00 -4.97
C ILE A 114 9.77 0.70 -5.86
N MET A 115 9.25 1.84 -5.41
CA MET A 115 8.25 2.59 -6.13
C MET A 115 8.82 3.17 -7.44
N TYR A 116 10.05 3.71 -7.40
CA TYR A 116 10.77 4.17 -8.58
C TYR A 116 10.94 3.05 -9.60
N GLU A 117 11.49 1.91 -9.17
CA GLU A 117 11.70 0.75 -10.04
C GLU A 117 10.38 0.26 -10.66
N ASN A 118 9.30 0.25 -9.89
CA ASN A 118 7.99 -0.17 -10.37
C ASN A 118 7.40 0.81 -11.38
N LEU A 119 7.36 2.11 -11.05
CA LEU A 119 6.70 3.12 -11.89
C LEU A 119 7.48 3.39 -13.19
N ILE A 120 8.82 3.39 -13.12
CA ILE A 120 9.66 3.76 -14.26
C ILE A 120 9.97 2.56 -15.15
N ASN A 121 10.33 1.40 -14.55
CA ASN A 121 10.91 0.29 -15.29
C ASN A 121 9.98 -0.90 -15.50
N LYS A 122 9.07 -1.20 -14.54
CA LYS A 122 8.30 -2.44 -14.57
C LYS A 122 6.88 -2.28 -15.07
N PHE A 123 6.19 -1.21 -14.68
CA PHE A 123 4.77 -1.08 -15.00
C PHE A 123 4.54 -0.78 -16.48
N LYS A 124 3.40 -1.26 -17.00
CA LYS A 124 2.94 -1.03 -18.37
C LYS A 124 1.71 -0.13 -18.30
N TRP A 125 1.71 0.91 -19.11
CA TRP A 125 0.77 2.01 -19.00
C TRP A 125 -0.35 1.99 -20.07
N GLY A 126 -0.50 0.85 -20.77
CA GLY A 126 -1.64 0.62 -21.66
C GLY A 126 -1.70 1.56 -22.88
N ASN A 127 -0.57 2.17 -23.25
CA ASN A 127 -0.49 3.12 -24.37
C ASN A 127 -1.37 4.39 -24.18
N MET A 128 -1.52 4.83 -22.93
CA MET A 128 -2.35 6.01 -22.58
C MET A 128 -1.84 7.32 -23.21
N GLN A 129 -0.55 7.39 -23.55
CA GLN A 129 0.07 8.52 -24.22
C GLN A 129 -0.40 8.69 -25.68
N ASN A 130 -1.02 7.68 -26.27
CA ASN A 130 -1.50 7.77 -27.65
C ASN A 130 -2.87 8.46 -27.70
N PRO A 131 -3.01 9.63 -28.35
CA PRO A 131 -4.27 10.36 -28.39
C PRO A 131 -5.41 9.63 -29.12
N ASN A 132 -5.10 8.56 -29.88
CA ASN A 132 -6.10 7.72 -30.51
C ASN A 132 -6.68 6.65 -29.58
N VAL A 133 -6.11 6.47 -28.38
CA VAL A 133 -6.65 5.56 -27.37
C VAL A 133 -7.74 6.30 -26.59
N TYR A 134 -8.98 5.84 -26.77
CA TYR A 134 -10.11 6.38 -26.01
C TYR A 134 -10.06 5.92 -24.55
N LEU A 135 -10.05 6.87 -23.63
CA LEU A 135 -10.20 6.64 -22.20
C LEU A 135 -11.58 7.12 -21.78
N ASP A 136 -12.40 6.23 -21.24
CA ASP A 136 -13.69 6.61 -20.66
C ASP A 136 -13.51 7.38 -19.34
N GLU A 137 -14.61 7.90 -18.80
CA GLU A 137 -14.58 8.68 -17.55
C GLU A 137 -13.97 7.91 -16.37
N THR A 138 -14.19 6.60 -16.27
CA THR A 138 -13.64 5.78 -15.21
C THR A 138 -12.14 5.64 -15.34
N ASN A 139 -11.64 5.37 -16.54
CA ASN A 139 -10.21 5.33 -16.83
C ASN A 139 -9.54 6.68 -16.62
N MET A 140 -10.20 7.77 -17.00
CA MET A 140 -9.69 9.14 -16.72
C MET A 140 -9.56 9.42 -15.23
N ARG A 141 -10.49 8.98 -14.39
CA ARG A 141 -10.35 9.07 -12.92
C ARG A 141 -9.19 8.25 -12.40
N MET A 142 -8.93 7.07 -12.96
CA MET A 142 -7.78 6.24 -12.59
C MET A 142 -6.44 6.93 -12.89
N THR A 143 -6.36 7.68 -13.99
CA THR A 143 -5.14 8.43 -14.31
C THR A 143 -4.80 9.47 -13.23
N MET A 144 -5.80 10.08 -12.58
CA MET A 144 -5.57 11.01 -11.47
C MET A 144 -4.92 10.32 -10.27
N ASN A 145 -5.33 9.09 -9.95
CA ASN A 145 -4.69 8.30 -8.88
C ASN A 145 -3.24 7.97 -9.24
N PHE A 146 -2.97 7.66 -10.50
CA PHE A 146 -1.61 7.38 -10.97
C PHE A 146 -0.74 8.62 -10.88
N ARG A 147 -1.22 9.78 -11.36
CA ARG A 147 -0.51 11.07 -11.24
C ARG A 147 -0.19 11.41 -9.79
N ASN A 148 -1.15 11.21 -8.87
CA ASN A 148 -0.91 11.42 -7.44
C ASN A 148 0.26 10.56 -6.94
N ASN A 149 0.37 9.31 -7.35
CA ASN A 149 1.48 8.45 -6.94
C ASN A 149 2.83 8.88 -7.53
N PHE A 150 2.85 9.37 -8.78
CA PHE A 150 4.06 9.98 -9.35
C PHE A 150 4.48 11.23 -8.56
N SER A 151 3.53 12.11 -8.21
CA SER A 151 3.79 13.30 -7.38
C SER A 151 4.36 12.90 -6.02
N ARG A 152 3.71 11.99 -5.31
CA ARG A 152 4.17 11.50 -4.00
C ARG A 152 5.59 10.94 -4.05
N LEU A 153 5.92 10.16 -5.09
CA LEU A 153 7.28 9.65 -5.26
C LEU A 153 8.27 10.78 -5.53
N SER A 154 7.90 11.75 -6.40
CA SER A 154 8.75 12.89 -6.70
C SER A 154 9.06 13.72 -5.45
N ASP A 155 8.03 14.02 -4.64
CA ASP A 155 8.18 14.76 -3.39
C ASP A 155 9.11 14.03 -2.43
N ALA A 156 8.93 12.73 -2.24
CA ALA A 156 9.79 11.92 -1.38
C ALA A 156 11.25 11.81 -1.89
N LEU A 157 11.47 11.86 -3.20
CA LEU A 157 12.81 11.91 -3.78
C LEU A 157 13.46 13.27 -3.59
N ILE A 158 12.70 14.37 -3.71
CA ILE A 158 13.16 15.75 -3.44
C ILE A 158 13.61 15.87 -1.97
N ASP A 159 12.83 15.35 -1.03
CA ASP A 159 13.16 15.36 0.41
C ASP A 159 14.48 14.59 0.68
N LYS A 160 14.74 13.55 -0.09
CA LYS A 160 16.00 12.80 -0.07
C LYS A 160 17.15 13.47 -0.85
N LYS A 161 16.88 14.61 -1.51
CA LYS A 161 17.82 15.31 -2.41
C LYS A 161 18.25 14.51 -3.65
N GLU A 162 17.41 13.57 -4.07
CA GLU A 162 17.59 12.77 -5.28
C GLU A 162 16.91 13.44 -6.48
N PHE A 163 17.33 14.69 -6.78
CA PHE A 163 16.66 15.58 -7.76
C PHE A 163 16.61 15.01 -9.17
N GLU A 164 17.67 14.34 -9.61
CA GLU A 164 17.72 13.71 -10.95
C GLU A 164 16.65 12.62 -11.10
N LYS A 165 16.46 11.79 -10.06
CA LYS A 165 15.39 10.78 -10.08
C LYS A 165 13.99 11.41 -10.03
N ALA A 166 13.83 12.50 -9.27
CA ALA A 166 12.56 13.22 -9.19
C ALA A 166 12.17 13.81 -10.55
N GLU A 167 13.12 14.40 -11.30
CA GLU A 167 12.91 14.90 -12.65
C GLU A 167 12.48 13.77 -13.60
N ILE A 168 13.17 12.63 -13.60
CA ILE A 168 12.81 11.46 -14.41
C ILE A 168 11.37 10.98 -14.11
N VAL A 169 10.99 10.99 -12.83
CA VAL A 169 9.64 10.58 -12.39
C VAL A 169 8.57 11.51 -12.94
N LEU A 170 8.80 12.83 -12.87
CA LEU A 170 7.86 13.84 -13.39
C LEU A 170 7.77 13.79 -14.92
N ASP A 171 8.89 13.70 -15.62
CA ASP A 171 8.92 13.59 -17.07
C ASP A 171 8.20 12.33 -17.54
N LYS A 172 8.41 11.20 -16.84
CA LYS A 172 7.70 9.95 -17.14
C LYS A 172 6.20 10.08 -16.94
N CYS A 173 5.77 10.78 -15.90
CA CYS A 173 4.35 11.05 -15.65
C CYS A 173 3.72 11.82 -16.81
N LEU A 174 4.38 12.90 -17.28
CA LEU A 174 3.91 13.72 -18.40
C LEU A 174 3.97 12.96 -19.73
N GLU A 175 4.97 12.11 -19.95
CA GLU A 175 5.05 11.26 -21.14
C GLU A 175 3.88 10.30 -21.25
N ILE A 176 3.51 9.66 -20.14
CA ILE A 176 2.49 8.60 -20.13
C ILE A 176 1.06 9.18 -20.10
N MET A 177 0.89 10.27 -19.39
CA MET A 177 -0.41 10.91 -19.11
C MET A 177 -0.34 12.41 -19.45
N PRO A 178 -0.25 12.77 -20.73
CA PRO A 178 -0.14 14.16 -21.19
C PRO A 178 -1.38 15.01 -20.85
#